data_90cc7fb353361f47fe652fa14d626155
#
_entry.id   90cc7fb353361f47fe652fa14d626155
#
_cell.length_a   1.000
_cell.length_b   1.000
_cell.length_c   1.000
_cell.angle_alpha   90.00
_cell.angle_beta   90.00
_cell.angle_gamma   90.00
#
_symmetry.space_group_name_H-M   'P 1'
#
loop_
_entity.id
_entity.type
_entity.pdbx_description
1 polymer ?
#
loop_
_entity_poly.entity_id
_entity_poly.type
_entity_poly.pdbx_seq_one_letter_code
_entity_poly.pdbx_strand_id
1 'polypeptide(L)'
;IGEKVLLDYLNSPTQPPFRFAESDIMYRMMFAFLVKPEVIIQQIQIELDFRKAQIAKFRNRDRTFRSASLPREDLVYAQEIADRLHGYGARNIDLYIQILEEMLEFFETQKAD
;
A
#
# COMPACT_ATOMS: atom_id res chain seq x y z
N ILE A 1 2.19 14.42 28.27
CA ILE A 1 0.97 13.58 28.18
C ILE A 1 1.01 12.75 26.89
N GLY A 2 1.26 13.38 25.75
CA GLY A 2 1.31 12.66 24.48
C GLY A 2 2.42 11.64 24.40
N GLU A 3 3.60 11.95 24.95
CA GLU A 3 4.73 11.03 24.95
C GLU A 3 4.43 9.77 25.77
N LYS A 4 3.80 9.91 26.94
CA LYS A 4 3.44 8.76 27.77
C LYS A 4 2.42 7.86 27.07
N VAL A 5 1.41 8.44 26.45
CA VAL A 5 0.39 7.68 25.71
C VAL A 5 1.04 6.88 24.57
N LEU A 6 1.96 7.51 23.84
CA LEU A 6 2.68 6.86 22.76
C LEU A 6 3.54 5.71 23.26
N LEU A 7 4.29 5.91 24.35
CA LEU A 7 5.14 4.87 24.93
C LEU A 7 4.31 3.69 25.46
N ASP A 8 3.18 3.98 26.12
CA ASP A 8 2.29 2.91 26.61
C ASP A 8 1.75 2.08 25.43
N TYR A 9 1.35 2.74 24.34
CA TYR A 9 0.90 2.05 23.13
C TYR A 9 2.01 1.18 22.53
N LEU A 10 3.23 1.72 22.40
CA LEU A 10 4.35 1.03 21.76
C LEU A 10 4.80 -0.19 22.57
N ASN A 11 4.66 -0.15 23.90
CA ASN A 11 5.04 -1.25 24.78
C ASN A 11 3.90 -2.25 25.02
N SER A 12 2.69 -1.96 24.52
CA SER A 12 1.57 -2.89 24.66
C SER A 12 1.70 -4.05 23.67
N PRO A 13 1.12 -5.23 24.01
CA PRO A 13 1.11 -6.36 23.08
C PRO A 13 0.35 -6.04 21.80
N THR A 14 0.85 -6.52 20.67
CA THR A 14 0.15 -6.42 19.40
C THR A 14 -1.04 -7.37 19.37
N GLN A 15 -2.18 -6.88 18.90
CA GLN A 15 -3.36 -7.71 18.68
C GLN A 15 -3.67 -7.74 17.19
N PRO A 16 -3.10 -8.72 16.45
CA PRO A 16 -3.35 -8.80 15.02
C PRO A 16 -4.83 -8.99 14.72
N PRO A 17 -5.37 -8.39 13.66
CA PRO A 17 -6.74 -8.63 13.27
C PRO A 17 -6.94 -10.09 12.86
N PHE A 18 -8.17 -10.58 13.03
CA PHE A 18 -8.49 -11.97 12.69
C PHE A 18 -8.25 -12.26 11.19
N ARG A 19 -8.46 -11.28 10.34
CA ARG A 19 -8.21 -11.38 8.90
C ARG A 19 -7.43 -10.17 8.43
N PHE A 20 -6.62 -10.36 7.39
CA PHE A 20 -6.02 -9.24 6.70
C PHE A 20 -7.12 -8.37 6.08
N ALA A 21 -6.94 -7.04 6.18
CA ALA A 21 -7.84 -6.12 5.49
C ALA A 21 -7.61 -6.23 3.98
N GLU A 22 -8.66 -6.52 3.22
CA GLU A 22 -8.60 -6.59 1.77
C GLU A 22 -9.13 -5.30 1.16
N SER A 23 -8.61 -4.93 -0.01
CA SER A 23 -9.06 -3.74 -0.71
C SER A 23 -10.41 -3.96 -1.39
N ASP A 24 -11.14 -2.88 -1.62
CA ASP A 24 -12.40 -2.91 -2.35
C ASP A 24 -12.26 -3.60 -3.71
N ILE A 25 -11.19 -3.30 -4.45
CA ILE A 25 -11.00 -3.90 -5.78
C ILE A 25 -10.81 -5.41 -5.70
N MET A 26 -10.17 -5.92 -4.65
CA MET A 26 -10.00 -7.36 -4.46
C MET A 26 -11.33 -8.07 -4.27
N TYR A 27 -12.23 -7.49 -3.44
CA TYR A 27 -13.57 -8.04 -3.28
C TYR A 27 -14.35 -7.99 -4.59
N ARG A 28 -14.25 -6.90 -5.35
CA ARG A 28 -14.92 -6.79 -6.64
C ARG A 28 -14.44 -7.83 -7.63
N MET A 29 -13.12 -8.13 -7.64
CA MET A 29 -12.59 -9.18 -8.49
C MET A 29 -13.07 -10.57 -8.08
N MET A 30 -13.18 -10.84 -6.78
CA MET A 30 -13.69 -12.12 -6.28
C MET A 30 -15.11 -12.41 -6.77
N PHE A 31 -15.93 -11.39 -6.90
CA PHE A 31 -17.32 -11.52 -7.32
C PHE A 31 -17.57 -11.05 -8.75
N ALA A 32 -16.51 -10.91 -9.54
CA ALA A 32 -16.60 -10.42 -10.92
C ALA A 32 -17.46 -11.31 -11.82
N PHE A 33 -17.61 -12.59 -11.47
CA PHE A 33 -18.47 -13.52 -12.23
C PHE A 33 -19.96 -13.11 -12.23
N LEU A 34 -20.35 -12.17 -11.35
CA LEU A 34 -21.71 -11.66 -11.28
C LEU A 34 -21.97 -10.47 -12.21
N VAL A 35 -20.94 -9.94 -12.85
CA VAL A 35 -21.05 -8.77 -13.73
C VAL A 35 -20.40 -9.08 -15.07
N LYS A 36 -20.65 -8.20 -16.06
CA LYS A 36 -19.98 -8.33 -17.36
C LYS A 36 -18.50 -8.00 -17.24
N PRO A 37 -17.62 -8.66 -18.02
CA PRO A 37 -16.19 -8.37 -17.94
C PRO A 37 -15.82 -6.90 -18.10
N GLU A 38 -16.55 -6.13 -18.91
CA GLU A 38 -16.31 -4.71 -19.12
C GLU A 38 -16.37 -3.91 -17.81
N VAL A 39 -17.24 -4.32 -16.89
CA VAL A 39 -17.43 -3.62 -15.61
C VAL A 39 -16.18 -3.74 -14.75
N ILE A 40 -15.67 -4.96 -14.55
CA ILE A 40 -14.48 -5.15 -13.71
C ILE A 40 -13.22 -4.62 -14.41
N ILE A 41 -13.13 -4.70 -15.73
CA ILE A 41 -12.02 -4.14 -16.49
C ILE A 41 -11.92 -2.63 -16.25
N GLN A 42 -13.04 -1.92 -16.33
CA GLN A 42 -13.07 -0.48 -16.07
C GLN A 42 -12.65 -0.15 -14.65
N GLN A 43 -13.13 -0.93 -13.68
CA GLN A 43 -12.80 -0.69 -12.27
C GLN A 43 -11.32 -0.94 -11.98
N ILE A 44 -10.73 -1.99 -12.55
CA ILE A 44 -9.30 -2.25 -12.41
C ILE A 44 -8.48 -1.12 -13.04
N GLN A 45 -8.89 -0.64 -14.21
CA GLN A 45 -8.18 0.44 -14.88
C GLN A 45 -8.19 1.73 -14.06
N ILE A 46 -9.32 2.06 -13.42
CA ILE A 46 -9.43 3.21 -12.53
C ILE A 46 -8.46 3.07 -11.35
N GLU A 47 -8.42 1.89 -10.73
CA GLU A 47 -7.53 1.61 -9.60
C GLU A 47 -6.07 1.71 -10.03
N LEU A 48 -5.69 1.13 -11.19
CA LEU A 48 -4.33 1.21 -11.71
C LEU A 48 -3.91 2.64 -11.95
N ASP A 49 -4.74 3.44 -12.62
CA ASP A 49 -4.43 4.82 -12.94
C ASP A 49 -4.21 5.64 -11.66
N PHE A 50 -5.06 5.41 -10.66
CA PHE A 50 -4.93 6.09 -9.38
C PHE A 50 -3.61 5.74 -8.67
N ARG A 51 -3.27 4.44 -8.61
CA ARG A 51 -2.04 3.99 -7.92
C ARG A 51 -0.78 4.45 -8.65
N LYS A 52 -0.78 4.39 -9.98
CA LYS A 52 0.36 4.90 -10.77
C LYS A 52 0.54 6.41 -10.60
N ALA A 53 -0.55 7.16 -10.52
CA ALA A 53 -0.48 8.59 -10.27
C ALA A 53 0.08 8.90 -8.86
N GLN A 54 -0.29 8.11 -7.85
CA GLN A 54 0.27 8.25 -6.51
C GLN A 54 1.78 7.99 -6.49
N ILE A 55 2.24 6.97 -7.18
CA ILE A 55 3.66 6.66 -7.28
C ILE A 55 4.42 7.82 -7.92
N ALA A 56 3.91 8.34 -9.04
CA ALA A 56 4.55 9.46 -9.74
C ALA A 56 4.65 10.68 -8.84
N LYS A 57 3.67 10.90 -7.96
CA LYS A 57 3.61 12.07 -7.09
C LYS A 57 4.49 11.93 -5.85
N PHE A 58 4.57 10.73 -5.25
CA PHE A 58 5.12 10.59 -3.91
C PHE A 58 6.39 9.74 -3.79
N ARG A 59 6.74 8.91 -4.77
CA ARG A 59 7.84 7.94 -4.64
C ARG A 59 9.20 8.60 -4.39
N ASN A 60 9.49 9.71 -5.05
CA ASN A 60 10.77 10.39 -4.96
C ASN A 60 10.78 11.55 -3.96
N ARG A 61 9.83 11.55 -3.06
CA ARG A 61 9.71 12.58 -2.03
C ARG A 61 10.87 12.49 -1.04
N ASP A 62 11.41 13.64 -0.63
CA ASP A 62 12.44 13.70 0.41
C ASP A 62 11.81 13.29 1.75
N ARG A 63 12.38 12.26 2.38
CA ARG A 63 11.91 11.70 3.65
C ARG A 63 12.96 11.81 4.75
N THR A 64 13.93 12.70 4.61
CA THR A 64 14.97 12.88 5.58
C THR A 64 14.40 13.44 6.88
N PHE A 65 14.69 12.78 8.00
CA PHE A 65 14.33 13.29 9.32
C PHE A 65 15.17 14.53 9.65
N ARG A 66 14.50 15.57 10.12
CA ARG A 66 15.12 16.85 10.47
C ARG A 66 14.63 17.28 11.84
N SER A 67 15.23 16.72 12.88
CA SER A 67 14.88 17.07 14.25
C SER A 67 16.14 17.47 15.01
N ALA A 68 16.16 18.71 15.51
CA ALA A 68 17.26 19.21 16.32
C ALA A 68 17.20 18.72 17.77
N SER A 69 16.07 18.14 18.18
CA SER A 69 15.86 17.69 19.55
C SER A 69 16.32 16.26 19.83
N LEU A 70 16.68 15.48 18.80
CA LEU A 70 17.12 14.11 18.98
C LEU A 70 18.64 14.01 18.88
N PRO A 71 19.27 13.11 19.67
CA PRO A 71 20.69 12.78 19.48
C PRO A 71 20.95 12.26 18.07
N ARG A 72 22.17 12.48 17.58
CA ARG A 72 22.55 12.07 16.22
C ARG A 72 22.36 10.57 15.98
N GLU A 73 22.71 9.74 16.96
CA GLU A 73 22.57 8.30 16.87
C GLU A 73 21.10 7.90 16.69
N ASP A 74 20.19 8.57 17.40
CA ASP A 74 18.77 8.30 17.30
C ASP A 74 18.23 8.72 15.94
N LEU A 75 18.71 9.83 15.39
CA LEU A 75 18.32 10.28 14.05
C LEU A 75 18.76 9.30 12.97
N VAL A 76 19.99 8.80 13.06
CA VAL A 76 20.51 7.81 12.10
C VAL A 76 19.68 6.53 12.16
N TYR A 77 19.39 6.05 13.36
CA TYR A 77 18.59 4.84 13.55
C TYR A 77 17.17 5.02 13.05
N ALA A 78 16.54 6.16 13.38
CA ALA A 78 15.19 6.47 12.93
C ALA A 78 15.12 6.56 11.41
N GLN A 79 16.12 7.16 10.78
CA GLN A 79 16.18 7.27 9.33
C GLN A 79 16.30 5.88 8.67
N GLU A 80 17.14 5.02 9.22
CA GLU A 80 17.29 3.65 8.70
C GLU A 80 15.97 2.88 8.78
N ILE A 81 15.28 2.95 9.91
CA ILE A 81 13.97 2.31 10.08
C ILE A 81 12.98 2.83 9.02
N ALA A 82 12.89 4.14 8.89
CA ALA A 82 11.95 4.76 7.95
C ALA A 82 12.26 4.38 6.50
N ASP A 83 13.54 4.37 6.13
CA ASP A 83 13.97 4.01 4.77
C ASP A 83 13.62 2.56 4.45
N ARG A 84 13.83 1.64 5.40
CA ARG A 84 13.47 0.23 5.22
C ARG A 84 11.98 0.04 5.08
N LEU A 85 11.18 0.69 5.95
CA LEU A 85 9.72 0.59 5.89
C LEU A 85 9.18 1.18 4.61
N HIS A 86 9.74 2.31 4.18
CA HIS A 86 9.36 2.91 2.91
C HIS A 86 9.69 1.99 1.73
N GLY A 87 10.87 1.37 1.73
CA GLY A 87 11.25 0.41 0.69
C GLY A 87 10.32 -0.79 0.64
N TYR A 88 9.90 -1.31 1.79
CA TYR A 88 8.94 -2.41 1.84
C TYR A 88 7.58 -1.97 1.30
N GLY A 89 7.11 -0.78 1.68
CA GLY A 89 5.88 -0.22 1.15
C GLY A 89 5.90 -0.05 -0.36
N ALA A 90 7.02 0.45 -0.89
CA ALA A 90 7.19 0.60 -2.33
C ALA A 90 7.12 -0.75 -3.06
N ARG A 91 7.75 -1.79 -2.51
CA ARG A 91 7.66 -3.14 -3.08
C ARG A 91 6.25 -3.71 -3.03
N ASN A 92 5.53 -3.45 -1.94
CA ASN A 92 4.14 -3.88 -1.82
C ASN A 92 3.25 -3.21 -2.87
N ILE A 93 3.44 -1.93 -3.11
CA ILE A 93 2.70 -1.19 -4.13
C ILE A 93 3.05 -1.71 -5.53
N ASP A 94 4.32 -1.97 -5.81
CA ASP A 94 4.74 -2.51 -7.10
C ASP A 94 4.14 -3.89 -7.35
N LEU A 95 4.11 -4.75 -6.34
CA LEU A 95 3.47 -6.06 -6.43
C LEU A 95 1.97 -5.93 -6.64
N TYR A 96 1.33 -5.01 -5.93
CA TYR A 96 -0.11 -4.76 -6.07
C TYR A 96 -0.45 -4.34 -7.51
N ILE A 97 0.33 -3.42 -8.08
CA ILE A 97 0.15 -2.98 -9.47
C ILE A 97 0.33 -4.16 -10.43
N GLN A 98 1.36 -4.97 -10.21
CA GLN A 98 1.59 -6.15 -11.04
C GLN A 98 0.40 -7.11 -10.99
N ILE A 99 -0.16 -7.36 -9.80
CA ILE A 99 -1.33 -8.22 -9.65
C ILE A 99 -2.51 -7.65 -10.42
N LEU A 100 -2.75 -6.35 -10.31
CA LEU A 100 -3.85 -5.70 -11.03
C LEU A 100 -3.67 -5.80 -12.55
N GLU A 101 -2.44 -5.62 -13.04
CA GLU A 101 -2.15 -5.74 -14.48
C GLU A 101 -2.39 -7.17 -14.98
N GLU A 102 -1.97 -8.16 -14.20
CA GLU A 102 -2.19 -9.58 -14.54
C GLU A 102 -3.68 -9.92 -14.54
N MET A 103 -4.43 -9.41 -13.55
CA MET A 103 -5.87 -9.64 -13.49
C MET A 103 -6.60 -8.90 -14.61
N LEU A 104 -6.15 -7.71 -14.97
CA LEU A 104 -6.70 -6.98 -16.10
C LEU A 104 -6.58 -7.79 -17.38
N GLU A 105 -5.39 -8.33 -17.64
CA GLU A 105 -5.14 -9.19 -18.80
C GLU A 105 -6.06 -10.42 -18.77
N PHE A 106 -6.21 -11.04 -17.62
CA PHE A 106 -7.11 -12.19 -17.46
C PHE A 106 -8.54 -11.84 -17.87
N PHE A 107 -9.08 -10.74 -17.35
CA PHE A 107 -10.47 -10.34 -17.66
C PHE A 107 -10.62 -9.90 -19.12
N GLU A 108 -9.62 -9.26 -19.69
CA GLU A 108 -9.65 -8.89 -21.11
C GLU A 108 -9.68 -10.13 -22.01
N THR A 109 -8.96 -11.19 -21.64
CA THR A 109 -8.99 -12.47 -22.34
C THR A 109 -10.39 -13.10 -22.25
N GLN A 110 -11.03 -13.04 -21.09
CA GLN A 110 -12.39 -13.55 -20.91
C GLN A 110 -13.39 -12.77 -21.78
N LYS A 111 -13.19 -11.45 -21.90
CA LYS A 111 -14.06 -10.62 -22.75
C LYS A 111 -13.95 -10.99 -24.23
N ALA A 112 -12.76 -11.36 -24.68
CA ALA A 112 -12.50 -11.72 -26.09
C ALA A 112 -13.19 -13.03 -26.48
N ASP A 113 -13.49 -13.90 -25.53
CA ASP A 113 -14.19 -15.16 -25.75
C ASP A 113 -15.71 -14.93 -25.77
#